data_c32c9766ee142e937163aeba6c7746c2
#
_entry.id   c32c9766ee142e937163aeba6c7746c2
#
_cell.length_a   1.000
_cell.length_b   1.000
_cell.length_c   1.000
_cell.angle_alpha   90.00
_cell.angle_beta   90.00
_cell.angle_gamma   90.00
#
_symmetry.space_group_name_H-M   'P 1'
#
loop_
_entity.id
_entity.type
_entity.pdbx_description
1 polymer ?
#
loop_
_entity_poly.entity_id
_entity_poly.type
_entity_poly.pdbx_seq_one_letter_code
_entity_poly.pdbx_strand_id
1 'polypeptide(L)'
;MRVTRLLARPLFLLALAAGLLAGPPADAQPKGAPTPKAAPVKVGVLKLTSSAPIFVGVEKGFFREEGIEPELVYFQAAAPIATALAAGQLDVGATGLTAALYNIVLGGEKLWIVADKGREWPGYPLVAIVVQKDLWEGGLRSIKDLKGKRIGVTQLGSTFHYHIGNILEKDGLTLADVKIVPLQAMPATMEALKGKQVDAILVPQPFPGAAEAQGFGRIMAWAGDLYPWQIATIFYSGKLAADRPRAVAFMKGYVKASRYYFDAALIQKDGRTVPGVNYEEVVEITARYTGARSEIIKLGFPYQDRNGRLLVPDIQRQMAWWTANGFMKKPLPLSGIVDISFVEEAVKALDR
;
A
#
# COMPACT_ATOMS: atom_id res chain seq x y z
N MET A 1 -43.37 65.64 18.54
CA MET A 1 -44.56 65.47 19.34
C MET A 1 -44.23 64.30 20.26
N ARG A 2 -43.82 64.56 21.53
CA ARG A 2 -44.66 64.64 22.75
C ARG A 2 -45.65 63.47 22.76
N VAL A 3 -45.74 62.56 23.72
CA VAL A 3 -45.96 62.69 25.17
C VAL A 3 -45.69 61.32 25.80
N THR A 4 -44.86 61.05 26.79
CA THR A 4 -44.89 61.15 28.24
C THR A 4 -45.89 60.23 28.98
N ARG A 5 -45.38 59.55 30.02
CA ARG A 5 -45.94 59.20 31.36
C ARG A 5 -46.70 57.86 31.44
N LEU A 6 -46.72 57.13 32.53
CA LEU A 6 -46.36 57.29 33.96
C LEU A 6 -46.31 55.92 34.67
N LEU A 7 -45.38 55.78 35.59
CA LEU A 7 -45.34 55.09 36.85
C LEU A 7 -46.62 54.41 37.39
N ALA A 8 -46.46 53.22 37.98
CA ALA A 8 -46.99 52.89 39.33
C ALA A 8 -46.33 51.62 39.89
N ARG A 9 -45.67 51.76 41.04
CA ARG A 9 -45.46 50.72 42.07
C ARG A 9 -46.60 50.86 43.09
N PRO A 10 -47.00 49.76 43.81
CA PRO A 10 -46.58 49.55 45.19
C PRO A 10 -46.36 48.06 45.58
N LEU A 11 -45.43 47.78 46.42
CA LEU A 11 -45.36 47.59 47.89
C LEU A 11 -45.95 46.27 48.44
N PHE A 12 -45.03 45.50 49.08
CA PHE A 12 -45.08 44.64 50.24
C PHE A 12 -46.15 43.55 50.40
N LEU A 13 -45.62 42.32 50.62
CA LEU A 13 -45.89 41.64 51.92
C LEU A 13 -44.86 40.49 52.13
N LEU A 14 -44.16 40.56 53.24
CA LEU A 14 -43.29 39.56 53.83
C LEU A 14 -44.16 38.42 54.35
N ALA A 15 -43.83 37.17 54.03
CA ALA A 15 -44.24 36.02 54.84
C ALA A 15 -43.03 35.09 55.01
N LEU A 16 -42.55 35.09 56.23
CA LEU A 16 -41.54 34.20 56.81
C LEU A 16 -42.22 32.84 57.07
N ALA A 17 -41.72 31.74 56.43
CA ALA A 17 -42.04 30.41 56.94
C ALA A 17 -40.78 29.56 56.87
N ALA A 18 -40.42 29.04 58.00
CA ALA A 18 -39.25 28.19 58.25
C ALA A 18 -39.46 26.77 57.69
N GLY A 19 -38.35 26.17 57.31
CA GLY A 19 -38.18 24.79 57.64
C GLY A 19 -38.06 23.84 56.46
N LEU A 20 -36.96 23.32 56.34
CA LEU A 20 -36.51 21.91 56.11
C LEU A 20 -35.31 21.82 55.17
N LEU A 21 -34.18 21.56 55.79
CA LEU A 21 -32.93 21.15 55.16
C LEU A 21 -33.17 19.80 54.40
N ALA A 22 -33.40 19.86 53.13
CA ALA A 22 -33.20 18.73 52.25
C ALA A 22 -31.88 19.00 51.50
N GLY A 23 -30.87 18.18 51.80
CA GLY A 23 -29.61 18.22 51.07
C GLY A 23 -29.81 18.02 49.56
N PRO A 24 -28.91 18.54 48.71
CA PRO A 24 -29.00 18.37 47.26
C PRO A 24 -28.92 16.88 46.93
N PRO A 25 -29.72 16.38 45.94
CA PRO A 25 -29.58 15.02 45.46
C PRO A 25 -28.17 14.85 44.87
N ALA A 26 -27.56 13.70 45.23
CA ALA A 26 -26.26 13.29 44.72
C ALA A 26 -26.17 13.47 43.20
N ASP A 27 -25.10 14.11 42.77
CA ASP A 27 -24.72 14.31 41.37
C ASP A 27 -24.99 13.06 40.55
N ALA A 28 -25.98 13.11 39.67
CA ALA A 28 -26.03 12.30 38.50
C ALA A 28 -24.91 12.82 37.58
N GLN A 29 -23.72 12.16 37.60
CA GLN A 29 -22.69 12.39 36.60
C GLN A 29 -23.32 12.34 35.22
N PRO A 30 -23.16 13.36 34.38
CA PRO A 30 -23.62 13.27 32.99
C PRO A 30 -22.91 12.07 32.36
N LYS A 31 -23.69 11.08 31.89
CA LYS A 31 -23.18 10.01 31.04
C LYS A 31 -22.34 10.67 29.97
N GLY A 32 -21.03 10.37 29.98
CA GLY A 32 -20.06 11.03 29.12
C GLY A 32 -20.57 11.12 27.68
N ALA A 33 -20.49 12.32 27.12
CA ALA A 33 -20.72 12.52 25.70
C ALA A 33 -19.90 11.47 24.92
N PRO A 34 -20.43 10.84 23.86
CA PRO A 34 -19.67 9.88 23.10
C PRO A 34 -18.38 10.55 22.63
N THR A 35 -17.24 9.97 23.00
CA THR A 35 -15.93 10.47 22.57
C THR A 35 -16.00 10.63 21.05
N PRO A 36 -15.66 11.78 20.48
CA PRO A 36 -15.69 11.97 19.04
C PRO A 36 -14.90 10.83 18.36
N LYS A 37 -15.56 10.06 17.52
CA LYS A 37 -14.90 8.99 16.76
C LYS A 37 -13.78 9.64 15.96
N ALA A 38 -12.54 9.23 16.20
CA ALA A 38 -11.41 9.77 15.46
C ALA A 38 -11.66 9.63 13.95
N ALA A 39 -11.29 10.66 13.19
CA ALA A 39 -11.44 10.62 11.73
C ALA A 39 -10.73 9.37 11.17
N PRO A 40 -11.28 8.71 10.14
CA PRO A 40 -10.66 7.50 9.59
C PRO A 40 -9.25 7.79 9.04
N VAL A 41 -8.41 6.76 9.01
CA VAL A 41 -7.10 6.81 8.34
C VAL A 41 -7.31 6.40 6.89
N LYS A 42 -7.12 7.34 5.96
CA LYS A 42 -7.27 7.08 4.52
C LYS A 42 -6.06 6.39 3.95
N VAL A 43 -6.26 5.18 3.44
CA VAL A 43 -5.20 4.29 2.94
C VAL A 43 -5.33 4.10 1.44
N GLY A 44 -4.41 4.66 0.65
CA GLY A 44 -4.34 4.44 -0.79
C GLY A 44 -3.77 3.06 -1.11
N VAL A 45 -4.53 2.22 -1.82
CA VAL A 45 -4.17 0.85 -2.14
C VAL A 45 -4.48 0.49 -3.60
N LEU A 46 -3.87 -0.60 -4.06
CA LEU A 46 -4.22 -1.24 -5.33
C LEU A 46 -4.87 -2.61 -5.06
N LYS A 47 -5.73 -3.06 -5.97
CA LYS A 47 -6.35 -4.39 -5.94
C LYS A 47 -5.36 -5.47 -6.37
N LEU A 48 -4.34 -5.69 -5.55
CA LEU A 48 -3.23 -6.62 -5.80
C LEU A 48 -3.13 -7.66 -4.68
N THR A 49 -2.60 -8.85 -5.00
CA THR A 49 -2.32 -9.89 -4.01
C THR A 49 -1.35 -9.40 -2.92
N SER A 50 -0.39 -8.54 -3.27
CA SER A 50 0.52 -7.91 -2.31
C SER A 50 -0.16 -6.92 -1.33
N SER A 51 -1.44 -6.59 -1.53
CA SER A 51 -2.21 -5.79 -0.57
C SER A 51 -2.94 -6.67 0.47
N ALA A 52 -2.80 -8.00 0.40
CA ALA A 52 -3.43 -8.93 1.32
C ALA A 52 -3.23 -8.59 2.81
N PRO A 53 -2.04 -8.19 3.29
CA PRO A 53 -1.90 -7.79 4.70
C PRO A 53 -2.82 -6.64 5.11
N ILE A 54 -2.99 -5.63 4.24
CA ILE A 54 -3.93 -4.52 4.50
C ILE A 54 -5.37 -5.05 4.57
N PHE A 55 -5.77 -5.89 3.62
CA PHE A 55 -7.13 -6.45 3.55
C PHE A 55 -7.42 -7.34 4.77
N VAL A 56 -6.47 -8.19 5.14
CA VAL A 56 -6.52 -9.02 6.35
C VAL A 56 -6.65 -8.14 7.60
N GLY A 57 -5.84 -7.08 7.71
CA GLY A 57 -5.89 -6.16 8.84
C GLY A 57 -7.24 -5.47 9.01
N VAL A 58 -7.92 -5.12 7.90
CA VAL A 58 -9.27 -4.57 7.89
C VAL A 58 -10.29 -5.61 8.34
N GLU A 59 -10.31 -6.79 7.68
CA GLU A 59 -11.28 -7.86 7.95
C GLU A 59 -11.17 -8.44 9.35
N LYS A 60 -9.94 -8.70 9.80
CA LYS A 60 -9.67 -9.23 11.14
C LYS A 60 -9.82 -8.18 12.25
N GLY A 61 -9.97 -6.91 11.90
CA GLY A 61 -10.12 -5.83 12.87
C GLY A 61 -8.82 -5.42 13.56
N PHE A 62 -7.65 -5.84 13.09
CA PHE A 62 -6.37 -5.54 13.73
C PHE A 62 -6.06 -4.04 13.84
N PHE A 63 -6.54 -3.24 12.89
CA PHE A 63 -6.45 -1.78 12.99
C PHE A 63 -7.41 -1.24 14.07
N ARG A 64 -8.64 -1.79 14.15
CA ARG A 64 -9.64 -1.35 15.12
C ARG A 64 -9.24 -1.68 16.55
N GLU A 65 -8.54 -2.81 16.78
CA GLU A 65 -7.95 -3.14 18.09
C GLU A 65 -6.98 -2.07 18.60
N GLU A 66 -6.34 -1.35 17.68
CA GLU A 66 -5.41 -0.25 17.98
C GLU A 66 -6.09 1.13 17.90
N GLY A 67 -7.43 1.19 17.85
CA GLY A 67 -8.19 2.44 17.77
C GLY A 67 -8.17 3.14 16.41
N ILE A 68 -7.74 2.44 15.36
CA ILE A 68 -7.67 2.97 13.98
C ILE A 68 -8.84 2.43 13.15
N GLU A 69 -9.58 3.32 12.49
CA GLU A 69 -10.56 2.97 11.47
C GLU A 69 -9.93 3.24 10.08
N PRO A 70 -9.54 2.22 9.30
CA PRO A 70 -8.97 2.42 7.98
C PRO A 70 -10.08 2.63 6.94
N GLU A 71 -9.90 3.63 6.07
CA GLU A 71 -10.72 3.86 4.87
C GLU A 71 -9.87 3.56 3.64
N LEU A 72 -10.20 2.48 2.89
CA LEU A 72 -9.44 2.09 1.71
C LEU A 72 -9.85 2.92 0.49
N VAL A 73 -8.89 3.60 -0.13
CA VAL A 73 -9.06 4.35 -1.37
C VAL A 73 -8.31 3.63 -2.49
N TYR A 74 -9.05 3.15 -3.51
CA TYR A 74 -8.48 2.30 -4.55
C TYR A 74 -7.95 3.11 -5.73
N PHE A 75 -6.75 2.75 -6.17
CA PHE A 75 -6.08 3.30 -7.33
C PHE A 75 -5.76 2.20 -8.35
N GLN A 76 -5.43 2.61 -9.59
CA GLN A 76 -5.10 1.68 -10.67
C GLN A 76 -3.60 1.66 -11.03
N ALA A 77 -2.81 2.55 -10.41
CA ALA A 77 -1.36 2.63 -10.55
C ALA A 77 -0.73 3.24 -9.29
N ALA A 78 0.59 3.05 -9.11
CA ALA A 78 1.32 3.47 -7.90
C ALA A 78 1.54 4.98 -7.80
N ALA A 79 1.96 5.64 -8.87
CA ALA A 79 2.33 7.06 -8.84
C ALA A 79 1.20 8.01 -8.40
N PRO A 80 -0.08 7.82 -8.79
CA PRO A 80 -1.18 8.64 -8.29
C PRO A 80 -1.37 8.59 -6.76
N ILE A 81 -1.00 7.49 -6.09
CA ILE A 81 -1.05 7.40 -4.63
C ILE A 81 -0.06 8.37 -3.98
N ALA A 82 1.17 8.47 -4.49
CA ALA A 82 2.16 9.42 -3.99
C ALA A 82 1.68 10.88 -4.16
N THR A 83 1.05 11.19 -5.30
CA THR A 83 0.46 12.51 -5.56
C THR A 83 -0.70 12.81 -4.60
N ALA A 84 -1.59 11.85 -4.36
CA ALA A 84 -2.72 12.01 -3.43
C ALA A 84 -2.25 12.17 -1.97
N LEU A 85 -1.16 11.49 -1.57
CA LEU A 85 -0.51 11.69 -0.27
C LEU A 85 0.06 13.11 -0.13
N ALA A 86 0.79 13.59 -1.13
CA ALA A 86 1.35 14.94 -1.14
C ALA A 86 0.25 16.01 -1.11
N ALA A 87 -0.88 15.76 -1.77
CA ALA A 87 -2.05 16.64 -1.75
C ALA A 87 -2.87 16.56 -0.45
N GLY A 88 -2.47 15.76 0.54
CA GLY A 88 -3.19 15.59 1.80
C GLY A 88 -4.53 14.85 1.69
N GLN A 89 -4.77 14.16 0.57
CA GLN A 89 -5.99 13.36 0.33
C GLN A 89 -5.92 11.98 0.96
N LEU A 90 -4.73 11.51 1.30
CA LEU A 90 -4.43 10.25 1.97
C LEU A 90 -3.56 10.48 3.20
N ASP A 91 -3.68 9.61 4.18
CA ASP A 91 -2.79 9.53 5.34
C ASP A 91 -1.68 8.49 5.11
N VAL A 92 -2.03 7.37 4.47
CA VAL A 92 -1.16 6.23 4.19
C VAL A 92 -1.22 5.88 2.71
N GLY A 93 -0.08 5.59 2.11
CA GLY A 93 0.03 4.93 0.81
C GLY A 93 0.57 3.52 0.98
N ALA A 94 -0.01 2.54 0.29
CA ALA A 94 0.40 1.14 0.34
C ALA A 94 0.61 0.61 -1.08
N THR A 95 1.79 0.90 -1.67
CA THR A 95 2.04 0.62 -3.09
C THR A 95 3.54 0.55 -3.43
N GLY A 96 3.84 0.41 -4.73
CA GLY A 96 5.20 0.34 -5.26
C GLY A 96 5.98 1.65 -5.14
N LEU A 97 7.29 1.52 -5.02
CA LEU A 97 8.24 2.62 -5.07
C LEU A 97 8.36 3.14 -6.53
N THR A 98 8.24 4.44 -6.71
CA THR A 98 8.28 5.08 -8.04
C THR A 98 9.18 6.31 -8.02
N ALA A 99 9.73 6.69 -9.18
CA ALA A 99 10.46 7.95 -9.30
C ALA A 99 9.62 9.18 -8.90
N ALA A 100 8.29 9.12 -9.13
CA ALA A 100 7.38 10.18 -8.72
C ALA A 100 7.38 10.40 -7.20
N LEU A 101 7.37 9.32 -6.39
CA LEU A 101 7.46 9.42 -4.92
C LEU A 101 8.72 10.16 -4.49
N TYR A 102 9.87 9.76 -5.03
CA TYR A 102 11.15 10.38 -4.69
C TYR A 102 11.23 11.84 -5.13
N ASN A 103 10.71 12.16 -6.32
CA ASN A 103 10.71 13.53 -6.84
C ASN A 103 9.77 14.46 -6.03
N ILE A 104 8.66 13.95 -5.50
CA ILE A 104 7.78 14.70 -4.59
C ILE A 104 8.54 15.08 -3.32
N VAL A 105 9.30 14.14 -2.74
CA VAL A 105 10.12 14.42 -1.55
C VAL A 105 11.29 15.36 -1.89
N LEU A 106 11.93 15.21 -3.06
CA LEU A 106 12.92 16.17 -3.56
C LEU A 106 12.36 17.58 -3.74
N GLY A 107 11.06 17.69 -4.04
CA GLY A 107 10.33 18.96 -4.14
C GLY A 107 10.00 19.61 -2.80
N GLY A 108 10.30 18.92 -1.67
CA GLY A 108 10.13 19.46 -0.31
C GLY A 108 8.96 18.87 0.47
N GLU A 109 8.12 18.01 -0.15
CA GLU A 109 7.05 17.33 0.55
C GLU A 109 7.57 16.28 1.53
N LYS A 110 6.93 16.19 2.69
CA LYS A 110 7.28 15.22 3.73
C LYS A 110 6.47 13.94 3.56
N LEU A 111 7.09 12.95 2.95
CA LEU A 111 6.56 11.58 2.86
C LEU A 111 7.61 10.61 3.41
N TRP A 112 7.16 9.60 4.14
CA TRP A 112 8.05 8.65 4.82
C TRP A 112 7.76 7.22 4.40
N ILE A 113 8.76 6.49 3.92
CA ILE A 113 8.73 5.04 3.73
C ILE A 113 8.97 4.40 5.11
N VAL A 114 7.98 3.67 5.63
CA VAL A 114 7.97 3.24 7.02
C VAL A 114 7.94 1.73 7.22
N ALA A 115 7.42 0.96 6.24
CA ALA A 115 7.37 -0.50 6.34
C ALA A 115 7.34 -1.19 4.98
N ASP A 116 7.72 -2.48 4.96
CA ASP A 116 7.59 -3.39 3.84
C ASP A 116 6.13 -3.72 3.55
N LYS A 117 5.78 -3.82 2.27
CA LYS A 117 4.47 -4.29 1.80
C LYS A 117 4.59 -5.36 0.71
N GLY A 118 5.79 -5.72 0.36
CA GLY A 118 6.09 -6.76 -0.61
C GLY A 118 7.43 -6.59 -1.25
N ARG A 119 8.13 -7.71 -1.41
CA ARG A 119 9.44 -7.81 -2.04
C ARG A 119 9.41 -8.83 -3.15
N GLU A 120 10.21 -8.60 -4.16
CA GLU A 120 10.62 -9.66 -5.05
C GLU A 120 11.57 -10.58 -4.29
N TRP A 121 11.21 -11.86 -4.22
CA TRP A 121 11.98 -12.85 -3.51
C TRP A 121 11.87 -14.20 -4.20
N PRO A 122 12.97 -14.97 -4.35
CA PRO A 122 12.95 -16.26 -5.01
C PRO A 122 11.91 -17.21 -4.40
N GLY A 123 11.14 -17.85 -5.26
CA GLY A 123 10.08 -18.78 -4.87
C GLY A 123 8.78 -18.14 -4.39
N TYR A 124 8.64 -16.81 -4.45
CA TYR A 124 7.43 -16.08 -4.12
C TYR A 124 6.96 -15.19 -5.29
N PRO A 125 5.88 -15.56 -5.97
CA PRO A 125 5.44 -14.85 -7.18
C PRO A 125 4.84 -13.49 -6.83
N LEU A 126 5.47 -12.41 -7.32
CA LEU A 126 4.95 -11.06 -7.18
C LEU A 126 4.78 -10.42 -8.56
N VAL A 127 5.85 -10.00 -9.23
CA VAL A 127 5.78 -9.45 -10.59
C VAL A 127 6.27 -10.47 -11.59
N ALA A 128 5.56 -10.59 -12.71
CA ALA A 128 6.00 -11.41 -13.82
C ALA A 128 6.20 -10.58 -15.09
N ILE A 129 7.10 -11.06 -15.92
CA ILE A 129 7.13 -10.75 -17.34
C ILE A 129 6.13 -11.69 -18.01
N VAL A 130 5.07 -11.12 -18.56
CA VAL A 130 4.06 -11.85 -19.31
C VAL A 130 4.17 -11.48 -20.77
N VAL A 131 4.35 -12.47 -21.64
CA VAL A 131 4.46 -12.31 -23.09
C VAL A 131 3.18 -12.73 -23.78
N GLN A 132 2.90 -12.18 -24.97
CA GLN A 132 1.79 -12.66 -25.80
C GLN A 132 1.92 -14.15 -26.04
N LYS A 133 0.79 -14.87 -25.98
CA LYS A 133 0.76 -16.32 -26.23
C LYS A 133 1.37 -16.70 -27.58
N ASP A 134 0.98 -16.02 -28.66
CA ASP A 134 1.46 -16.33 -30.01
C ASP A 134 2.98 -16.13 -30.13
N LEU A 135 3.52 -15.09 -29.51
CA LEU A 135 4.97 -14.85 -29.48
C LEU A 135 5.71 -15.90 -28.66
N TRP A 136 5.10 -16.33 -27.56
CA TRP A 136 5.63 -17.45 -26.77
C TRP A 136 5.67 -18.74 -27.60
N GLU A 137 4.61 -19.07 -28.29
CA GLU A 137 4.54 -20.23 -29.20
C GLU A 137 5.52 -20.09 -30.36
N GLY A 138 5.77 -18.86 -30.84
CA GLY A 138 6.75 -18.50 -31.84
C GLY A 138 8.21 -18.44 -31.37
N GLY A 139 8.51 -18.80 -30.11
CA GLY A 139 9.88 -18.94 -29.62
C GLY A 139 10.40 -17.79 -28.73
N LEU A 140 9.57 -16.79 -28.34
CA LEU A 140 9.96 -15.76 -27.40
C LEU A 140 9.92 -16.34 -25.97
N ARG A 141 11.08 -16.84 -25.49
CA ARG A 141 11.19 -17.64 -24.25
C ARG A 141 12.18 -17.10 -23.20
N SER A 142 13.04 -16.18 -23.59
CA SER A 142 14.12 -15.65 -22.74
C SER A 142 14.14 -14.13 -22.73
N ILE A 143 14.86 -13.56 -21.75
CA ILE A 143 15.05 -12.11 -21.65
C ILE A 143 15.74 -11.56 -22.92
N LYS A 144 16.66 -12.31 -23.50
CA LYS A 144 17.37 -11.90 -24.73
C LYS A 144 16.44 -11.76 -25.94
N ASP A 145 15.35 -12.52 -25.97
CA ASP A 145 14.35 -12.46 -27.06
C ASP A 145 13.48 -11.19 -26.98
N LEU A 146 13.58 -10.44 -25.87
CA LEU A 146 12.90 -9.15 -25.72
C LEU A 146 13.55 -8.03 -26.57
N LYS A 147 14.73 -8.23 -27.13
CA LYS A 147 15.36 -7.24 -28.01
C LYS A 147 14.43 -6.84 -29.16
N GLY A 148 14.23 -5.52 -29.32
CA GLY A 148 13.32 -4.95 -30.33
C GLY A 148 11.84 -5.03 -29.99
N LYS A 149 11.45 -5.62 -28.83
CA LYS A 149 10.04 -5.80 -28.46
C LYS A 149 9.45 -4.59 -27.76
N ARG A 150 8.11 -4.46 -27.84
CA ARG A 150 7.32 -3.46 -27.16
C ARG A 150 6.95 -3.99 -25.78
N ILE A 151 7.38 -3.32 -24.74
CA ILE A 151 7.16 -3.76 -23.36
C ILE A 151 6.25 -2.77 -22.63
N GLY A 152 5.06 -3.23 -22.27
CA GLY A 152 4.08 -2.43 -21.55
C GLY A 152 4.41 -2.29 -20.05
N VAL A 153 4.40 -1.06 -19.56
CA VAL A 153 4.51 -0.72 -18.15
C VAL A 153 3.41 0.30 -17.82
N THR A 154 3.09 0.48 -16.53
CA THR A 154 2.07 1.47 -16.18
C THR A 154 2.51 2.89 -16.50
N GLN A 155 3.76 3.26 -16.17
CA GLN A 155 4.29 4.62 -16.40
C GLN A 155 5.80 4.56 -16.57
N LEU A 156 6.36 5.52 -17.29
CA LEU A 156 7.80 5.79 -17.21
C LEU A 156 8.11 6.24 -15.77
N GLY A 157 9.21 5.74 -15.21
CA GLY A 157 9.52 5.95 -13.79
C GLY A 157 8.69 5.10 -12.83
N SER A 158 7.86 4.15 -13.32
CA SER A 158 7.16 3.18 -12.47
C SER A 158 8.11 2.10 -11.96
N THR A 159 7.69 1.42 -10.91
CA THR A 159 8.38 0.24 -10.39
C THR A 159 8.68 -0.79 -11.48
N PHE A 160 7.75 -0.99 -12.42
CA PHE A 160 7.92 -1.95 -13.53
C PHE A 160 8.95 -1.48 -14.55
N HIS A 161 9.12 -0.17 -14.73
CA HIS A 161 10.19 0.39 -15.55
C HIS A 161 11.56 0.15 -14.92
N TYR A 162 11.68 0.27 -13.61
CA TYR A 162 12.87 -0.11 -12.87
C TYR A 162 13.16 -1.61 -13.00
N HIS A 163 12.14 -2.46 -12.85
CA HIS A 163 12.28 -3.91 -12.96
C HIS A 163 12.83 -4.32 -14.31
N ILE A 164 12.17 -3.88 -15.40
CA ILE A 164 12.61 -4.31 -16.75
C ILE A 164 14.02 -3.80 -17.05
N GLY A 165 14.39 -2.58 -16.64
CA GLY A 165 15.74 -2.07 -16.80
C GLY A 165 16.80 -2.98 -16.17
N ASN A 166 16.62 -3.30 -14.88
CA ASN A 166 17.54 -4.18 -14.16
C ASN A 166 17.56 -5.61 -14.70
N ILE A 167 16.42 -6.15 -15.13
CA ILE A 167 16.34 -7.49 -15.72
C ILE A 167 17.09 -7.56 -17.05
N LEU A 168 16.90 -6.55 -17.92
CA LEU A 168 17.60 -6.47 -19.20
C LEU A 168 19.12 -6.38 -19.01
N GLU A 169 19.58 -5.56 -18.06
CA GLU A 169 21.02 -5.38 -17.77
C GLU A 169 21.71 -6.69 -17.39
N LYS A 170 21.04 -7.58 -16.65
CA LYS A 170 21.59 -8.90 -16.29
C LYS A 170 21.86 -9.80 -17.49
N ASP A 171 21.09 -9.65 -18.57
CA ASP A 171 21.25 -10.40 -19.81
C ASP A 171 22.03 -9.65 -20.90
N GLY A 172 22.68 -8.53 -20.53
CA GLY A 172 23.49 -7.72 -21.42
C GLY A 172 22.70 -6.85 -22.40
N LEU A 173 21.42 -6.62 -22.11
CA LEU A 173 20.56 -5.67 -22.81
C LEU A 173 20.40 -4.38 -22.00
N THR A 174 19.88 -3.36 -22.65
CA THR A 174 19.56 -2.06 -22.02
C THR A 174 18.13 -1.63 -22.36
N LEU A 175 17.65 -0.57 -21.73
CA LEU A 175 16.37 0.04 -22.08
C LEU A 175 16.31 0.53 -23.55
N ALA A 176 17.46 0.82 -24.17
CA ALA A 176 17.55 1.21 -25.58
C ALA A 176 17.31 0.03 -26.53
N ASP A 177 17.47 -1.20 -26.06
CA ASP A 177 17.22 -2.41 -26.86
C ASP A 177 15.74 -2.79 -26.95
N VAL A 178 14.85 -2.12 -26.23
CA VAL A 178 13.41 -2.40 -26.18
C VAL A 178 12.60 -1.12 -26.34
N LYS A 179 11.31 -1.24 -26.69
CA LYS A 179 10.39 -0.10 -26.70
C LYS A 179 9.48 -0.13 -25.48
N ILE A 180 9.75 0.73 -24.50
CA ILE A 180 8.88 0.87 -23.34
C ILE A 180 7.62 1.65 -23.72
N VAL A 181 6.45 1.08 -23.39
CA VAL A 181 5.13 1.63 -23.72
C VAL A 181 4.39 1.93 -22.39
N PRO A 182 4.21 3.20 -22.00
CA PRO A 182 3.46 3.57 -20.82
C PRO A 182 1.94 3.47 -21.09
N LEU A 183 1.22 2.72 -20.25
CA LEU A 183 -0.20 2.37 -20.41
C LEU A 183 -1.10 2.89 -19.29
N GLN A 184 -0.54 3.65 -18.35
CA GLN A 184 -1.17 4.43 -17.28
C GLN A 184 -1.84 3.60 -16.15
N ALA A 185 -2.40 2.43 -16.44
CA ALA A 185 -3.15 1.62 -15.47
C ALA A 185 -2.94 0.12 -15.69
N MET A 186 -3.08 -0.68 -14.63
CA MET A 186 -2.98 -2.14 -14.72
C MET A 186 -3.99 -2.76 -15.70
N PRO A 187 -5.29 -2.39 -15.68
CA PRO A 187 -6.24 -2.93 -16.64
C PRO A 187 -5.88 -2.59 -18.10
N ALA A 188 -5.45 -1.35 -18.37
CA ALA A 188 -5.02 -0.95 -19.71
C ALA A 188 -3.77 -1.73 -20.17
N THR A 189 -2.86 -2.06 -19.26
CA THR A 189 -1.68 -2.89 -19.55
C THR A 189 -2.09 -4.30 -19.98
N MET A 190 -3.08 -4.89 -19.31
CA MET A 190 -3.65 -6.19 -19.66
C MET A 190 -4.34 -6.16 -21.03
N GLU A 191 -5.18 -5.15 -21.29
CA GLU A 191 -5.87 -5.01 -22.57
C GLU A 191 -4.90 -4.75 -23.72
N ALA A 192 -3.81 -4.00 -23.50
CA ALA A 192 -2.78 -3.78 -24.51
C ALA A 192 -2.05 -5.07 -24.91
N LEU A 193 -1.76 -5.98 -23.98
CA LEU A 193 -1.21 -7.31 -24.28
C LEU A 193 -2.22 -8.16 -25.07
N LYS A 194 -3.46 -8.23 -24.58
CA LYS A 194 -4.56 -8.98 -25.21
C LYS A 194 -4.83 -8.48 -26.63
N GLY A 195 -4.84 -7.16 -26.82
CA GLY A 195 -5.01 -6.52 -28.13
C GLY A 195 -3.76 -6.47 -29.01
N LYS A 196 -2.67 -7.13 -28.60
CA LYS A 196 -1.39 -7.20 -29.34
C LYS A 196 -0.75 -5.83 -29.63
N GLN A 197 -1.07 -4.83 -28.82
CA GLN A 197 -0.46 -3.50 -28.90
C GLN A 197 0.96 -3.48 -28.32
N VAL A 198 1.24 -4.39 -27.37
CA VAL A 198 2.57 -4.66 -26.80
C VAL A 198 2.88 -6.15 -26.88
N ASP A 199 4.15 -6.50 -26.88
CA ASP A 199 4.63 -7.88 -27.05
C ASP A 199 4.81 -8.58 -25.69
N ALA A 200 5.14 -7.80 -24.67
CA ALA A 200 5.27 -8.25 -23.29
C ALA A 200 4.79 -7.15 -22.33
N ILE A 201 4.46 -7.53 -21.11
CA ILE A 201 4.12 -6.62 -20.01
C ILE A 201 4.80 -7.05 -18.72
N LEU A 202 5.01 -6.08 -17.80
CA LEU A 202 5.33 -6.36 -16.42
C LEU A 202 4.13 -6.01 -15.56
N VAL A 203 3.59 -7.01 -14.89
CA VAL A 203 2.41 -6.86 -14.02
C VAL A 203 2.54 -7.73 -12.76
N PRO A 204 1.99 -7.28 -11.62
CA PRO A 204 2.00 -8.06 -10.39
C PRO A 204 0.81 -9.00 -10.30
N GLN A 205 0.88 -9.99 -9.40
CA GLN A 205 -0.27 -10.80 -9.05
C GLN A 205 -1.46 -9.93 -8.58
N PRO A 206 -2.70 -10.25 -9.06
CA PRO A 206 -3.13 -11.51 -9.72
C PRO A 206 -3.11 -11.47 -11.26
N PHE A 207 -2.61 -10.41 -11.89
CA PHE A 207 -2.70 -10.21 -13.35
C PHE A 207 -1.96 -11.25 -14.19
N PRO A 208 -0.75 -11.73 -13.86
CA PRO A 208 -0.08 -12.79 -14.62
C PRO A 208 -0.92 -14.06 -14.73
N GLY A 209 -1.42 -14.55 -13.60
CA GLY A 209 -2.27 -15.73 -13.58
C GLY A 209 -3.60 -15.52 -14.33
N ALA A 210 -4.16 -14.31 -14.29
CA ALA A 210 -5.35 -13.98 -15.06
C ALA A 210 -5.09 -13.99 -16.57
N ALA A 211 -3.93 -13.51 -17.05
CA ALA A 211 -3.54 -13.53 -18.45
C ALA A 211 -3.41 -14.95 -18.99
N GLU A 212 -2.78 -15.86 -18.23
CA GLU A 212 -2.66 -17.27 -18.59
C GLU A 212 -4.03 -17.97 -18.57
N ALA A 213 -4.83 -17.78 -17.52
CA ALA A 213 -6.15 -18.39 -17.40
C ALA A 213 -7.11 -17.94 -18.51
N GLN A 214 -6.99 -16.70 -19.00
CA GLN A 214 -7.75 -16.18 -20.15
C GLN A 214 -7.12 -16.54 -21.50
N GLY A 215 -5.95 -17.15 -21.52
CA GLY A 215 -5.31 -17.72 -22.71
C GLY A 215 -4.69 -16.72 -23.68
N PHE A 216 -4.45 -15.45 -23.29
CA PHE A 216 -3.81 -14.46 -24.16
C PHE A 216 -2.34 -14.15 -23.82
N GLY A 217 -1.87 -14.59 -22.64
CA GLY A 217 -0.51 -14.38 -22.16
C GLY A 217 0.15 -15.66 -21.66
N ARG A 218 1.48 -15.62 -21.55
CA ARG A 218 2.31 -16.65 -20.90
C ARG A 218 3.29 -15.99 -19.96
N ILE A 219 3.42 -16.52 -18.75
CA ILE A 219 4.44 -16.09 -17.79
C ILE A 219 5.79 -16.58 -18.30
N MET A 220 6.68 -15.65 -18.64
CA MET A 220 8.04 -15.96 -19.08
C MET A 220 8.98 -16.14 -17.88
N ALA A 221 8.88 -15.26 -16.91
CA ALA A 221 9.69 -15.29 -15.69
C ALA A 221 9.02 -14.51 -14.55
N TRP A 222 9.25 -14.94 -13.33
CA TRP A 222 8.99 -14.15 -12.14
C TRP A 222 10.19 -13.26 -11.83
N ALA A 223 9.95 -12.00 -11.55
CA ALA A 223 11.01 -11.05 -11.30
C ALA A 223 11.83 -11.42 -10.05
N GLY A 224 11.17 -11.95 -9.01
CA GLY A 224 11.81 -12.39 -7.78
C GLY A 224 12.83 -13.50 -7.95
N ASP A 225 12.67 -14.39 -8.94
CA ASP A 225 13.62 -15.45 -9.25
C ASP A 225 14.86 -14.91 -9.97
N LEU A 226 14.71 -13.77 -10.63
CA LEU A 226 15.82 -13.11 -11.31
C LEU A 226 16.60 -12.21 -10.39
N TYR A 227 15.94 -11.54 -9.45
CA TYR A 227 16.55 -10.52 -8.64
C TYR A 227 15.70 -10.15 -7.41
N PRO A 228 16.22 -10.31 -6.17
CA PRO A 228 15.51 -9.89 -4.97
C PRO A 228 15.60 -8.37 -4.75
N TRP A 229 14.47 -7.67 -4.54
CA TRP A 229 14.42 -6.24 -4.24
C TRP A 229 13.13 -5.78 -3.54
N GLN A 230 13.18 -4.59 -2.93
CA GLN A 230 12.02 -3.94 -2.32
C GLN A 230 11.13 -3.33 -3.40
N ILE A 231 9.95 -3.90 -3.61
CA ILE A 231 9.03 -3.38 -4.63
C ILE A 231 7.99 -2.43 -4.05
N ALA A 232 7.33 -2.83 -2.97
CA ALA A 232 6.21 -2.09 -2.40
C ALA A 232 6.44 -1.81 -0.91
N THR A 233 5.94 -0.68 -0.45
CA THR A 233 6.11 -0.24 0.93
C THR A 233 4.86 0.47 1.44
N ILE A 234 4.80 0.66 2.75
CA ILE A 234 3.88 1.57 3.41
C ILE A 234 4.55 2.94 3.49
N PHE A 235 3.82 3.96 3.06
CA PHE A 235 4.24 5.37 3.16
C PHE A 235 3.33 6.09 4.13
N TYR A 236 3.88 7.00 4.91
CA TYR A 236 3.12 7.95 5.71
C TYR A 236 3.18 9.34 5.09
N SER A 237 2.05 10.05 5.13
CA SER A 237 2.04 11.49 4.93
C SER A 237 2.79 12.18 6.08
N GLY A 238 3.33 13.37 5.82
CA GLY A 238 3.97 14.16 6.88
C GLY A 238 3.03 14.47 8.05
N LYS A 239 1.72 14.62 7.77
CA LYS A 239 0.69 14.82 8.79
C LYS A 239 0.54 13.61 9.72
N LEU A 240 0.41 12.40 9.15
CA LEU A 240 0.29 11.19 9.97
C LEU A 240 1.59 10.91 10.73
N ALA A 241 2.74 11.06 10.09
CA ALA A 241 4.04 10.85 10.75
C ALA A 241 4.27 11.80 11.93
N ALA A 242 3.73 13.02 11.87
CA ALA A 242 3.78 13.99 12.98
C ALA A 242 2.86 13.61 14.16
N ASP A 243 1.76 12.88 13.91
CA ASP A 243 0.91 12.29 14.96
C ASP A 243 1.44 10.89 15.30
N ARG A 244 2.57 10.86 16.01
CA ARG A 244 3.28 9.61 16.30
C ARG A 244 2.42 8.55 17.00
N PRO A 245 1.60 8.87 18.03
CA PRO A 245 0.75 7.86 18.66
C PRO A 245 -0.18 7.17 17.65
N ARG A 246 -0.80 7.95 16.76
CA ARG A 246 -1.71 7.45 15.74
C ARG A 246 -0.98 6.66 14.64
N ALA A 247 0.19 7.14 14.22
CA ALA A 247 1.03 6.46 13.25
C ALA A 247 1.53 5.10 13.76
N VAL A 248 1.95 5.02 15.03
CA VAL A 248 2.36 3.77 15.68
C VAL A 248 1.18 2.83 15.88
N ALA A 249 0.01 3.34 16.25
CA ALA A 249 -1.23 2.54 16.36
C ALA A 249 -1.59 1.89 15.01
N PHE A 250 -1.55 2.65 13.90
CA PHE A 250 -1.73 2.09 12.56
C PHE A 250 -0.69 1.01 12.27
N MET A 251 0.59 1.28 12.60
CA MET A 251 1.68 0.31 12.34
C MET A 251 1.52 -0.97 13.15
N LYS A 252 1.04 -0.91 14.39
CA LYS A 252 0.74 -2.11 15.21
C LYS A 252 -0.33 -2.97 14.54
N GLY A 253 -1.43 -2.38 14.09
CA GLY A 253 -2.46 -3.09 13.33
C GLY A 253 -1.88 -3.72 12.05
N TYR A 254 -1.01 -2.99 11.35
CA TYR A 254 -0.33 -3.50 10.15
C TYR A 254 0.63 -4.65 10.45
N VAL A 255 1.43 -4.58 11.51
CA VAL A 255 2.36 -5.66 11.91
C VAL A 255 1.59 -6.92 12.31
N LYS A 256 0.48 -6.80 13.06
CA LYS A 256 -0.42 -7.94 13.36
C LYS A 256 -0.91 -8.62 12.07
N ALA A 257 -1.36 -7.81 11.11
CA ALA A 257 -1.83 -8.29 9.81
C ALA A 257 -0.71 -8.94 8.98
N SER A 258 0.50 -8.37 9.00
CA SER A 258 1.67 -8.92 8.33
C SER A 258 2.08 -10.28 8.90
N ARG A 259 2.06 -10.42 10.23
CA ARG A 259 2.31 -11.69 10.92
C ARG A 259 1.28 -12.76 10.55
N TYR A 260 0.00 -12.37 10.59
CA TYR A 260 -1.10 -13.27 10.20
C TYR A 260 -0.97 -13.75 8.75
N TYR A 261 -0.71 -12.83 7.83
CA TYR A 261 -0.48 -13.12 6.42
C TYR A 261 0.73 -14.03 6.21
N PHE A 262 1.86 -13.70 6.85
CA PHE A 262 3.09 -14.50 6.74
C PHE A 262 2.88 -15.93 7.21
N ASP A 263 2.31 -16.10 8.41
CA ASP A 263 2.09 -17.40 9.04
C ASP A 263 1.04 -18.24 8.27
N ALA A 264 0.14 -17.60 7.52
CA ALA A 264 -0.83 -18.27 6.67
C ALA A 264 -0.26 -18.68 5.30
N ALA A 265 0.49 -17.78 4.63
CA ALA A 265 0.74 -17.90 3.20
C ALA A 265 2.22 -17.96 2.77
N LEU A 266 3.16 -17.68 3.67
CA LEU A 266 4.58 -17.54 3.30
C LEU A 266 5.51 -18.58 3.97
N ILE A 267 4.94 -19.58 4.61
CA ILE A 267 5.73 -20.65 5.23
C ILE A 267 6.38 -21.51 4.15
N GLN A 268 7.69 -21.74 4.28
CA GLN A 268 8.42 -22.65 3.41
C GLN A 268 8.74 -23.97 4.12
N LYS A 269 8.57 -25.05 3.38
CA LYS A 269 9.01 -26.39 3.75
C LYS A 269 9.67 -27.03 2.52
N ASP A 270 10.89 -27.53 2.70
CA ASP A 270 11.68 -28.18 1.64
C ASP A 270 11.79 -27.33 0.35
N GLY A 271 12.00 -26.00 0.52
CA GLY A 271 12.14 -25.04 -0.59
C GLY A 271 10.84 -24.70 -1.33
N ARG A 272 9.68 -25.12 -0.81
CA ARG A 272 8.36 -24.82 -1.39
C ARG A 272 7.48 -24.09 -0.39
N THR A 273 6.73 -23.13 -0.86
CA THR A 273 5.70 -22.47 -0.05
C THR A 273 4.58 -23.48 0.23
N VAL A 274 4.20 -23.60 1.49
CA VAL A 274 3.12 -24.49 1.95
C VAL A 274 2.03 -23.70 2.65
N PRO A 275 0.75 -24.10 2.53
CA PRO A 275 -0.34 -23.49 3.29
C PRO A 275 -0.08 -23.60 4.79
N GLY A 276 -0.10 -22.48 5.48
CA GLY A 276 -0.11 -22.41 6.94
C GLY A 276 -1.52 -22.37 7.51
N VAL A 277 -1.61 -22.09 8.80
CA VAL A 277 -2.90 -21.88 9.48
C VAL A 277 -3.59 -20.66 8.85
N ASN A 278 -4.91 -20.76 8.63
CA ASN A 278 -5.75 -19.70 8.03
C ASN A 278 -5.43 -19.37 6.55
N TYR A 279 -4.72 -20.23 5.82
CA TYR A 279 -4.40 -20.03 4.42
C TYR A 279 -5.63 -19.75 3.56
N GLU A 280 -6.67 -20.59 3.65
CA GLU A 280 -7.90 -20.43 2.88
C GLU A 280 -8.62 -19.12 3.22
N GLU A 281 -8.63 -18.70 4.48
CA GLU A 281 -9.21 -17.41 4.87
C GLU A 281 -8.46 -16.24 4.21
N VAL A 282 -7.13 -16.27 4.18
CA VAL A 282 -6.32 -15.24 3.49
C VAL A 282 -6.57 -15.24 1.99
N VAL A 283 -6.73 -16.43 1.37
CA VAL A 283 -7.12 -16.56 -0.04
C VAL A 283 -8.46 -15.89 -0.30
N GLU A 284 -9.49 -16.21 0.49
CA GLU A 284 -10.85 -15.68 0.33
C GLU A 284 -10.92 -14.16 0.54
N ILE A 285 -10.27 -13.66 1.59
CA ILE A 285 -10.16 -12.21 1.83
C ILE A 285 -9.50 -11.56 0.62
N THR A 286 -8.36 -12.08 0.17
CA THR A 286 -7.62 -11.49 -0.96
C THR A 286 -8.44 -11.53 -2.25
N ALA A 287 -9.11 -12.64 -2.54
CA ALA A 287 -9.99 -12.80 -3.70
C ALA A 287 -11.12 -11.76 -3.69
N ARG A 288 -11.80 -11.59 -2.56
CA ARG A 288 -12.89 -10.63 -2.39
C ARG A 288 -12.45 -9.19 -2.64
N TYR A 289 -11.31 -8.77 -2.09
CA TYR A 289 -10.81 -7.40 -2.22
C TYR A 289 -10.18 -7.10 -3.59
N THR A 290 -9.58 -8.09 -4.23
CA THR A 290 -8.98 -7.92 -5.57
C THR A 290 -10.00 -8.10 -6.69
N GLY A 291 -11.07 -8.87 -6.45
CA GLY A 291 -12.02 -9.30 -7.47
C GLY A 291 -11.48 -10.46 -8.33
N ALA A 292 -10.34 -11.05 -7.97
CA ALA A 292 -9.78 -12.20 -8.65
C ALA A 292 -10.40 -13.51 -8.10
N ARG A 293 -10.44 -14.55 -8.93
CA ARG A 293 -10.88 -15.89 -8.48
C ARG A 293 -9.84 -16.49 -7.52
N SER A 294 -10.31 -17.26 -6.55
CA SER A 294 -9.45 -17.90 -5.53
C SER A 294 -8.35 -18.77 -6.14
N GLU A 295 -8.63 -19.46 -7.27
CA GLU A 295 -7.63 -20.26 -7.98
C GLU A 295 -6.46 -19.43 -8.51
N ILE A 296 -6.72 -18.18 -8.90
CA ILE A 296 -5.68 -17.25 -9.35
C ILE A 296 -4.86 -16.75 -8.15
N ILE A 297 -5.51 -16.49 -7.02
CA ILE A 297 -4.81 -16.10 -5.79
C ILE A 297 -3.91 -17.24 -5.30
N LYS A 298 -4.37 -18.49 -5.39
CA LYS A 298 -3.62 -19.70 -4.99
C LYS A 298 -2.40 -20.00 -5.85
N LEU A 299 -2.20 -19.31 -6.98
CA LEU A 299 -0.96 -19.41 -7.75
C LEU A 299 0.26 -18.91 -6.96
N GLY A 300 0.03 -18.13 -5.90
CA GLY A 300 1.02 -17.77 -4.89
C GLY A 300 0.86 -16.37 -4.35
N PHE A 301 1.43 -16.20 -3.19
CA PHE A 301 1.46 -14.94 -2.46
C PHE A 301 2.85 -14.31 -2.50
N PRO A 302 2.93 -12.98 -2.67
CA PRO A 302 4.19 -12.24 -2.65
C PRO A 302 4.87 -12.32 -1.28
N TYR A 303 6.21 -12.40 -1.29
CA TYR A 303 6.97 -12.30 -0.05
C TYR A 303 6.79 -10.92 0.59
N GLN A 304 6.67 -10.93 1.91
CA GLN A 304 6.72 -9.76 2.77
C GLN A 304 7.43 -10.15 4.07
N ASP A 305 8.21 -9.23 4.63
CA ASP A 305 8.78 -9.45 5.96
C ASP A 305 7.68 -9.64 7.02
N ARG A 306 7.82 -10.66 7.87
CA ARG A 306 6.81 -11.02 8.87
C ARG A 306 6.44 -9.86 9.80
N ASN A 307 7.39 -9.00 10.10
CA ASN A 307 7.22 -7.82 10.93
C ASN A 307 7.12 -6.51 10.14
N GLY A 308 7.11 -6.57 8.80
CA GLY A 308 7.06 -5.39 7.95
C GLY A 308 8.37 -4.61 7.86
N ARG A 309 9.53 -5.21 8.16
CA ARG A 309 10.84 -4.54 8.08
C ARG A 309 11.27 -4.35 6.64
N LEU A 310 11.83 -3.18 6.32
CA LEU A 310 12.28 -2.81 4.98
C LEU A 310 13.61 -3.45 4.57
N LEU A 311 13.78 -3.69 3.27
CA LEU A 311 15.07 -3.97 2.64
C LEU A 311 15.75 -2.63 2.26
N VAL A 312 16.18 -1.88 3.25
CA VAL A 312 16.68 -0.50 3.11
C VAL A 312 17.81 -0.35 2.07
N PRO A 313 18.83 -1.25 1.99
CA PRO A 313 19.88 -1.12 0.98
C PRO A 313 19.38 -1.09 -0.46
N ASP A 314 18.27 -1.75 -0.74
CA ASP A 314 17.70 -1.76 -2.08
C ASP A 314 17.01 -0.42 -2.42
N ILE A 315 16.36 0.25 -1.46
CA ILE A 315 15.77 1.58 -1.66
C ILE A 315 16.87 2.57 -2.13
N GLN A 316 18.06 2.47 -1.57
CA GLN A 316 19.20 3.29 -1.99
C GLN A 316 19.63 2.97 -3.43
N ARG A 317 19.69 1.68 -3.80
CA ARG A 317 19.99 1.26 -5.20
C ARG A 317 18.96 1.78 -6.19
N GLN A 318 17.68 1.75 -5.85
CA GLN A 318 16.62 2.30 -6.69
C GLN A 318 16.81 3.79 -6.96
N MET A 319 17.10 4.59 -5.94
CA MET A 319 17.35 6.02 -6.12
C MET A 319 18.58 6.28 -7.01
N ALA A 320 19.65 5.49 -6.87
CA ALA A 320 20.83 5.57 -7.74
C ALA A 320 20.45 5.25 -9.19
N TRP A 321 19.71 4.17 -9.42
CA TRP A 321 19.25 3.77 -10.76
C TRP A 321 18.34 4.83 -11.40
N TRP A 322 17.37 5.38 -10.65
CA TRP A 322 16.49 6.45 -11.13
C TRP A 322 17.27 7.71 -11.52
N THR A 323 18.32 8.02 -10.74
CA THR A 323 19.19 9.17 -11.03
C THR A 323 20.02 8.92 -12.29
N ALA A 324 20.64 7.74 -12.42
CA ALA A 324 21.43 7.37 -13.59
C ALA A 324 20.63 7.34 -14.88
N ASN A 325 19.35 7.00 -14.80
CA ASN A 325 18.44 6.94 -15.95
C ASN A 325 17.60 8.23 -16.16
N GLY A 326 17.94 9.32 -15.45
CA GLY A 326 17.32 10.64 -15.68
C GLY A 326 15.92 10.84 -15.11
N PHE A 327 15.41 9.91 -14.27
CA PHE A 327 14.10 10.01 -13.62
C PHE A 327 14.14 10.77 -12.30
N MET A 328 15.33 10.97 -11.73
CA MET A 328 15.60 11.82 -10.58
C MET A 328 16.77 12.75 -10.89
N LYS A 329 16.74 14.00 -10.41
CA LYS A 329 17.86 14.95 -10.57
C LYS A 329 19.07 14.59 -9.71
N LYS A 330 18.84 14.00 -8.55
CA LYS A 330 19.86 13.56 -7.57
C LYS A 330 19.23 12.56 -6.60
N PRO A 331 20.02 11.66 -5.99
CA PRO A 331 19.52 10.79 -4.93
C PRO A 331 19.19 11.60 -3.67
N LEU A 332 18.22 11.09 -2.90
CA LEU A 332 17.90 11.58 -1.56
C LEU A 332 18.79 10.88 -0.52
N PRO A 333 19.18 11.55 0.58
CA PRO A 333 19.67 10.83 1.74
C PRO A 333 18.55 9.94 2.29
N LEU A 334 18.89 8.71 2.70
CA LEU A 334 17.89 7.76 3.23
C LEU A 334 17.09 8.34 4.41
N SER A 335 17.78 9.07 5.31
CA SER A 335 17.14 9.76 6.44
C SER A 335 16.14 10.84 6.04
N GLY A 336 16.09 11.24 4.79
CA GLY A 336 15.12 12.20 4.26
C GLY A 336 13.82 11.57 3.74
N ILE A 337 13.76 10.23 3.67
CA ILE A 337 12.60 9.52 3.11
C ILE A 337 12.26 8.22 3.84
N VAL A 338 13.20 7.59 4.55
CA VAL A 338 13.00 6.32 5.25
C VAL A 338 12.99 6.56 6.75
N ASP A 339 11.93 6.12 7.43
CA ASP A 339 11.84 6.10 8.90
C ASP A 339 11.33 4.75 9.39
N ILE A 340 12.27 3.87 9.75
CA ILE A 340 11.94 2.54 10.28
C ILE A 340 11.52 2.56 11.74
N SER A 341 11.62 3.70 12.43
CA SER A 341 11.31 3.77 13.87
C SER A 341 9.86 3.43 14.18
N PHE A 342 8.92 3.68 13.25
CA PHE A 342 7.52 3.34 13.41
C PHE A 342 7.29 1.82 13.48
N VAL A 343 7.90 1.07 12.57
CA VAL A 343 7.78 -0.39 12.54
C VAL A 343 8.50 -1.04 13.74
N GLU A 344 9.69 -0.55 14.10
CA GLU A 344 10.43 -1.08 15.24
C GLU A 344 9.71 -0.81 16.58
N GLU A 345 9.12 0.36 16.75
CA GLU A 345 8.31 0.68 17.93
C GLU A 345 7.06 -0.20 18.02
N ALA A 346 6.36 -0.40 16.89
CA ALA A 346 5.20 -1.27 16.83
C ALA A 346 5.56 -2.73 17.16
N VAL A 347 6.64 -3.27 16.58
CA VAL A 347 7.13 -4.63 16.86
C VAL A 347 7.49 -4.77 18.33
N LYS A 348 8.26 -3.85 18.89
CA LYS A 348 8.64 -3.86 20.31
C LYS A 348 7.42 -3.81 21.25
N ALA A 349 6.37 -3.08 20.87
CA ALA A 349 5.15 -3.00 21.68
C ALA A 349 4.32 -4.28 21.61
N LEU A 350 4.35 -5.01 20.49
CA LEU A 350 3.61 -6.27 20.29
C LEU A 350 4.34 -7.50 20.85
N ASP A 351 5.65 -7.43 21.07
CA ASP A 351 6.47 -8.53 21.59
C ASP A 351 6.63 -8.49 23.13
N ARG A 352 5.99 -7.52 23.80
CA ARG A 352 5.89 -7.42 25.27
C ARG A 352 4.68 -8.17 25.80
#